data_f38e987e1d2a10cf33f8d6d792c6b9b7
#
_entry.id   f38e987e1d2a10cf33f8d6d792c6b9b7
#
_cell.length_a   1.000
_cell.length_b   1.000
_cell.length_c   1.000
_cell.angle_alpha   90.00
_cell.angle_beta   90.00
_cell.angle_gamma   90.00
#
_symmetry.space_group_name_H-M   'P 1'
#
loop_
_entity.id
_entity.type
_entity.pdbx_description
1 polymer ?
#
loop_
_entity_poly.entity_id
_entity_poly.type
_entity_poly.pdbx_seq_one_letter_code
_entity_poly.pdbx_strand_id
1 'polypeptide(L)'
;MKFRTLSRTLVAALVVGGAFLAAPAAYAEENAAPAAEQAAEETPFDVQVVEQHVMATIARFEKDDVTGLQVEATSELRPHLTAEQISGAKAEFAPKWGARAGVGKPLMTAGKEDDKWYVICELAVGYKATAVVYRLTYDENMKLAGFFVR
;
A
#
# COMPACT_ATOMS: atom_id res chain seq x y z
N MET A 1 -29.99 -0.90 15.14
CA MET A 1 -28.67 -1.53 14.97
C MET A 1 -28.87 -3.02 14.76
N LYS A 2 -28.65 -3.52 13.55
CA LYS A 2 -28.77 -4.94 13.24
C LYS A 2 -27.45 -5.39 12.63
N PHE A 3 -26.70 -6.16 13.41
CA PHE A 3 -25.51 -6.86 12.93
C PHE A 3 -25.94 -8.04 12.05
N ARG A 4 -25.49 -8.08 10.82
CA ARG A 4 -25.63 -9.23 9.94
C ARG A 4 -24.38 -10.08 10.02
N THR A 5 -24.56 -11.25 10.62
CA THR A 5 -23.60 -12.34 10.70
C THR A 5 -23.41 -12.95 9.31
N LEU A 6 -22.19 -12.94 8.78
CA LEU A 6 -21.85 -13.69 7.56
C LEU A 6 -21.46 -15.12 7.93
N SER A 7 -22.23 -16.05 7.40
CA SER A 7 -22.01 -17.50 7.52
C SER A 7 -20.75 -17.92 6.76
N ARG A 8 -19.85 -18.58 7.48
CA ARG A 8 -18.72 -19.33 6.90
C ARG A 8 -19.24 -20.68 6.43
N THR A 9 -19.14 -20.94 5.13
CA THR A 9 -19.36 -22.28 4.59
C THR A 9 -18.01 -23.00 4.53
N LEU A 10 -17.85 -24.00 5.38
CA LEU A 10 -16.74 -24.93 5.40
C LEU A 10 -17.01 -26.00 4.34
N VAL A 11 -16.15 -26.12 3.35
CA VAL A 11 -16.12 -27.30 2.46
C VAL A 11 -14.92 -28.15 2.86
N ALA A 12 -15.21 -29.28 3.48
CA ALA A 12 -14.25 -30.32 3.76
C ALA A 12 -14.12 -31.21 2.51
N ALA A 13 -12.94 -31.33 1.95
CA ALA A 13 -12.61 -32.37 1.00
C ALA A 13 -11.64 -33.35 1.62
N LEU A 14 -12.14 -34.56 1.89
CA LEU A 14 -11.36 -35.75 2.25
C LEU A 14 -10.63 -36.26 1.00
N VAL A 15 -9.32 -36.46 1.11
CA VAL A 15 -8.59 -37.35 0.21
C VAL A 15 -7.81 -38.38 1.03
N VAL A 16 -8.16 -39.61 0.76
CA VAL A 16 -7.61 -40.84 1.35
C VAL A 16 -6.35 -41.25 0.60
N GLY A 17 -5.31 -41.60 1.35
CA GLY A 17 -4.49 -42.77 1.11
C GLY A 17 -3.30 -42.65 0.16
N GLY A 18 -2.12 -42.96 0.71
CA GLY A 18 -0.95 -43.37 -0.04
C GLY A 18 0.33 -43.29 0.79
N ALA A 19 0.64 -44.36 1.50
CA ALA A 19 1.90 -44.52 2.18
C ALA A 19 3.03 -44.74 1.16
N PHE A 20 4.15 -44.04 1.30
CA PHE A 20 5.47 -44.54 0.90
C PHE A 20 6.60 -43.95 1.72
N LEU A 21 7.52 -44.82 2.01
CA LEU A 21 8.66 -44.86 2.91
C LEU A 21 9.69 -43.72 2.75
N ALA A 22 10.17 -43.34 3.90
CA ALA A 22 11.48 -42.83 4.30
C ALA A 22 12.52 -42.45 3.23
N ALA A 23 12.95 -41.20 3.26
CA ALA A 23 14.35 -40.80 3.07
C ALA A 23 14.59 -39.47 3.80
N PRO A 24 15.80 -39.22 4.31
CA PRO A 24 16.05 -38.22 5.33
C PRO A 24 16.33 -36.84 4.77
N ALA A 25 15.90 -35.84 5.55
CA ALA A 25 16.47 -34.52 5.64
C ALA A 25 16.97 -33.85 4.35
N ALA A 26 16.07 -33.22 3.64
CA ALA A 26 16.36 -31.99 2.97
C ALA A 26 15.57 -30.89 3.69
N TYR A 27 16.23 -29.84 4.12
CA TYR A 27 15.58 -28.64 4.59
C TYR A 27 14.76 -28.12 3.42
N ALA A 28 13.50 -28.48 3.38
CA ALA A 28 12.55 -27.85 2.51
C ALA A 28 12.25 -26.48 3.13
N GLU A 29 12.72 -25.43 2.53
CA GLU A 29 12.15 -24.12 2.69
C GLU A 29 10.73 -24.17 2.15
N GLU A 30 9.85 -24.65 3.00
CA GLU A 30 8.43 -24.59 2.78
C GLU A 30 7.97 -23.24 3.27
N ASN A 31 7.83 -22.32 2.36
CA ASN A 31 6.86 -21.25 2.45
C ASN A 31 6.55 -20.63 1.09
N ALA A 32 6.11 -21.43 0.19
CA ALA A 32 5.20 -20.97 -0.83
C ALA A 32 3.87 -21.63 -0.54
N ALA A 33 3.07 -21.05 0.35
CA ALA A 33 1.65 -21.27 0.27
C ALA A 33 1.25 -20.88 -1.15
N PRO A 34 0.60 -21.75 -1.95
CA PRO A 34 0.06 -21.33 -3.21
C PRO A 34 -0.94 -20.23 -2.87
N ALA A 35 -0.59 -19.00 -3.20
CA ALA A 35 -1.56 -17.95 -3.35
C ALA A 35 -2.62 -18.55 -4.27
N ALA A 36 -3.83 -18.71 -3.76
CA ALA A 36 -4.94 -19.15 -4.56
C ALA A 36 -4.89 -18.24 -5.79
N GLU A 37 -4.75 -18.85 -6.97
CA GLU A 37 -5.04 -18.22 -8.24
C GLU A 37 -6.53 -17.89 -8.24
N GLN A 38 -6.89 -16.85 -7.50
CA GLN A 38 -8.04 -16.07 -7.86
C GLN A 38 -7.64 -15.48 -9.19
N ALA A 39 -8.40 -15.77 -10.24
CA ALA A 39 -8.30 -15.09 -11.51
C ALA A 39 -8.18 -13.60 -11.18
N ALA A 40 -6.96 -13.07 -11.30
CA ALA A 40 -6.70 -11.69 -10.93
C ALA A 40 -7.50 -10.88 -11.93
N GLU A 41 -8.59 -10.26 -11.46
CA GLU A 41 -9.24 -9.22 -12.26
C GLU A 41 -8.11 -8.26 -12.63
N GLU A 42 -7.93 -8.04 -13.92
CA GLU A 42 -6.91 -7.12 -14.40
C GLU A 42 -7.13 -5.77 -13.75
N THR A 43 -6.19 -5.38 -12.90
CA THR A 43 -6.28 -4.09 -12.22
C THR A 43 -6.08 -2.98 -13.25
N PRO A 44 -6.83 -1.87 -13.18
CA PRO A 44 -6.68 -0.76 -14.12
C PRO A 44 -5.40 0.08 -13.90
N PHE A 45 -4.50 -0.40 -13.04
CA PHE A 45 -3.32 0.35 -12.63
C PHE A 45 -2.06 -0.15 -13.35
N ASP A 46 -1.35 0.78 -13.97
CA ASP A 46 0.01 0.57 -14.45
C ASP A 46 1.00 0.86 -13.32
N VAL A 47 1.84 -0.12 -12.99
CA VAL A 47 2.79 -0.03 -11.88
C VAL A 47 3.74 1.16 -12.05
N GLN A 48 4.22 1.44 -13.25
CA GLN A 48 5.13 2.55 -13.49
C GLN A 48 4.44 3.89 -13.31
N VAL A 49 3.18 4.00 -13.73
CA VAL A 49 2.38 5.21 -13.54
C VAL A 49 2.14 5.45 -12.04
N VAL A 50 1.79 4.40 -11.29
CA VAL A 50 1.63 4.50 -9.83
C VAL A 50 2.92 4.95 -9.16
N GLU A 51 4.07 4.37 -9.51
CA GLU A 51 5.37 4.77 -8.97
C GLU A 51 5.69 6.24 -9.23
N GLN A 52 5.42 6.73 -10.43
CA GLN A 52 5.63 8.14 -10.79
C GLN A 52 4.76 9.07 -9.93
N HIS A 53 3.48 8.73 -9.74
CA HIS A 53 2.58 9.51 -8.88
C HIS A 53 3.04 9.49 -7.42
N VAL A 54 3.44 8.34 -6.90
CA VAL A 54 3.99 8.20 -5.55
C VAL A 54 5.20 9.10 -5.35
N MET A 55 6.16 9.05 -6.25
CA MET A 55 7.37 9.87 -6.16
C MET A 55 7.08 11.37 -6.28
N ALA A 56 6.14 11.75 -7.14
CA ALA A 56 5.69 13.13 -7.27
C ALA A 56 5.00 13.64 -6.00
N THR A 57 4.11 12.83 -5.42
CA THR A 57 3.43 13.16 -4.16
C THR A 57 4.41 13.33 -3.01
N ILE A 58 5.38 12.43 -2.86
CA ILE A 58 6.43 12.54 -1.84
C ILE A 58 7.25 13.81 -2.05
N ALA A 59 7.65 14.11 -3.28
CA ALA A 59 8.41 15.32 -3.59
C ALA A 59 7.65 16.61 -3.28
N ARG A 60 6.33 16.65 -3.50
CA ARG A 60 5.47 17.77 -3.09
C ARG A 60 5.39 17.90 -1.58
N PHE A 61 5.19 16.78 -0.90
CA PHE A 61 5.16 16.77 0.56
C PHE A 61 6.48 17.27 1.17
N GLU A 62 7.62 16.83 0.65
CA GLU A 62 8.93 17.28 1.10
C GLU A 62 9.15 18.80 0.92
N LYS A 63 8.57 19.36 -0.14
CA LYS A 63 8.68 20.80 -0.49
C LYS A 63 7.59 21.67 0.14
N ASP A 64 6.68 21.10 0.94
CA ASP A 64 5.51 21.81 1.47
C ASP A 64 4.58 22.37 0.38
N ASP A 65 4.54 21.71 -0.77
CA ASP A 65 3.65 22.07 -1.88
C ASP A 65 2.22 21.61 -1.63
N VAL A 66 1.56 22.29 -0.72
CA VAL A 66 0.18 22.02 -0.30
C VAL A 66 -0.78 22.12 -1.48
N THR A 67 -0.62 23.15 -2.30
CA THR A 67 -1.46 23.39 -3.47
C THR A 67 -1.36 22.24 -4.47
N GLY A 68 -0.14 21.77 -4.76
CA GLY A 68 0.08 20.64 -5.64
C GLY A 68 -0.54 19.35 -5.11
N LEU A 69 -0.44 19.10 -3.81
CA LEU A 69 -1.09 17.96 -3.16
C LEU A 69 -2.61 18.04 -3.24
N GLN A 70 -3.19 19.21 -2.99
CA GLN A 70 -4.64 19.41 -3.07
C GLN A 70 -5.21 19.24 -4.48
N VAL A 71 -4.48 19.65 -5.51
CA VAL A 71 -4.89 19.49 -6.92
C VAL A 71 -4.97 18.02 -7.31
N GLU A 72 -4.06 17.21 -6.79
CA GLU A 72 -4.03 15.77 -7.08
C GLU A 72 -4.97 14.95 -6.20
N ALA A 73 -5.43 15.50 -5.09
CA ALA A 73 -6.30 14.81 -4.15
C ALA A 73 -7.74 14.70 -4.64
N THR A 74 -8.41 13.65 -4.19
CA THR A 74 -9.87 13.52 -4.31
C THR A 74 -10.58 14.64 -3.56
N SER A 75 -11.86 14.85 -3.86
CA SER A 75 -12.69 15.85 -3.16
C SER A 75 -12.76 15.59 -1.64
N GLU A 76 -12.72 14.33 -1.25
CA GLU A 76 -12.81 13.89 0.14
C GLU A 76 -11.49 14.15 0.90
N LEU A 77 -10.34 13.87 0.26
CA LEU A 77 -9.05 14.05 0.91
C LEU A 77 -8.58 15.51 0.94
N ARG A 78 -8.95 16.29 -0.08
CA ARG A 78 -8.47 17.67 -0.27
C ARG A 78 -8.63 18.58 0.96
N PRO A 79 -9.78 18.58 1.70
CA PRO A 79 -9.95 19.39 2.90
C PRO A 79 -8.99 19.02 4.04
N HIS A 80 -8.44 17.82 4.01
CA HIS A 80 -7.51 17.30 5.02
C HIS A 80 -6.03 17.57 4.69
N LEU A 81 -5.74 18.05 3.49
CA LEU A 81 -4.38 18.42 3.09
C LEU A 81 -4.16 19.93 3.29
N THR A 82 -4.15 20.36 4.53
CA THR A 82 -3.88 21.76 4.88
C THR A 82 -2.41 21.96 5.24
N ALA A 83 -1.93 23.20 5.12
CA ALA A 83 -0.56 23.54 5.50
C ALA A 83 -0.26 23.17 6.95
N GLU A 84 -1.25 23.34 7.84
CA GLU A 84 -1.13 23.01 9.26
C GLU A 84 -0.98 21.49 9.47
N GLN A 85 -1.79 20.68 8.80
CA GLN A 85 -1.70 19.21 8.90
C GLN A 85 -0.42 18.67 8.31
N ILE A 86 0.03 19.19 7.18
CA ILE A 86 1.29 18.79 6.54
C ILE A 86 2.48 19.17 7.41
N SER A 87 2.52 20.41 7.93
CA SER A 87 3.59 20.82 8.83
C SER A 87 3.55 20.06 10.17
N GLY A 88 2.37 19.74 10.69
CA GLY A 88 2.21 18.92 11.88
C GLY A 88 2.75 17.50 11.69
N ALA A 89 2.42 16.85 10.58
CA ALA A 89 2.96 15.54 10.24
C ALA A 89 4.48 15.57 10.08
N LYS A 90 5.03 16.63 9.48
CA LYS A 90 6.48 16.80 9.30
C LYS A 90 7.21 17.11 10.60
N ALA A 91 6.57 17.79 11.54
CA ALA A 91 7.20 18.18 12.81
C ALA A 91 7.69 16.99 13.62
N GLU A 92 7.06 15.83 13.49
CA GLU A 92 7.49 14.60 14.15
C GLU A 92 8.78 14.02 13.55
N PHE A 93 9.02 14.22 12.27
CA PHE A 93 10.08 13.57 11.50
C PHE A 93 11.11 14.55 10.94
N ALA A 94 10.69 15.74 10.54
CA ALA A 94 11.54 16.69 9.81
C ALA A 94 12.87 17.02 10.50
N PRO A 95 12.95 17.15 11.84
CA PRO A 95 14.22 17.38 12.52
C PRO A 95 15.22 16.24 12.33
N LYS A 96 14.73 15.04 12.00
CA LYS A 96 15.53 13.83 11.84
C LYS A 96 15.81 13.50 10.38
N TRP A 97 15.18 14.18 9.43
CA TRP A 97 15.24 13.74 8.04
C TRP A 97 16.61 13.96 7.40
N GLY A 98 17.04 15.16 7.30
CA GLY A 98 18.21 15.49 6.48
C GLY A 98 17.93 15.21 5.00
N ALA A 99 18.99 15.02 4.22
CA ALA A 99 18.88 14.72 2.81
C ALA A 99 18.34 13.30 2.57
N ARG A 100 17.54 13.14 1.50
CA ARG A 100 17.09 11.82 1.03
C ARG A 100 18.31 10.98 0.65
N ALA A 101 18.45 9.81 1.25
CA ALA A 101 19.58 8.91 1.03
C ALA A 101 19.23 7.75 0.09
N GLY A 102 17.96 7.33 0.07
CA GLY A 102 17.53 6.24 -0.79
C GLY A 102 16.02 6.03 -0.75
N VAL A 103 15.56 5.20 -1.67
CA VAL A 103 14.15 4.81 -1.79
C VAL A 103 14.07 3.30 -1.83
N GLY A 104 13.23 2.72 -1.00
CA GLY A 104 13.00 1.28 -0.96
C GLY A 104 12.16 0.80 -2.15
N LYS A 105 11.90 -0.49 -2.20
CA LYS A 105 10.98 -1.04 -3.18
C LYS A 105 9.54 -0.72 -2.75
N PRO A 106 8.69 -0.23 -3.66
CA PRO A 106 7.28 -0.03 -3.37
C PRO A 106 6.57 -1.38 -3.20
N LEU A 107 5.72 -1.47 -2.20
CA LEU A 107 4.74 -2.54 -2.05
C LEU A 107 3.39 -2.01 -2.51
N MET A 108 2.84 -2.60 -3.55
CA MET A 108 1.56 -2.18 -4.13
C MET A 108 0.50 -3.26 -3.94
N THR A 109 -0.68 -2.84 -3.53
CA THR A 109 -1.86 -3.70 -3.40
C THR A 109 -3.04 -2.99 -4.02
N ALA A 110 -3.66 -3.60 -5.03
CA ALA A 110 -4.88 -3.09 -5.64
C ALA A 110 -6.09 -3.85 -5.12
N GLY A 111 -7.22 -3.17 -5.02
CA GLY A 111 -8.48 -3.75 -4.60
C GLY A 111 -9.67 -2.88 -4.96
N LYS A 112 -10.87 -3.40 -4.74
CA LYS A 112 -12.13 -2.69 -4.95
C LYS A 112 -12.81 -2.41 -3.62
N GLU A 113 -13.36 -1.22 -3.49
CA GLU A 113 -14.28 -0.82 -2.44
C GLU A 113 -15.45 -0.07 -3.09
N ASP A 114 -16.68 -0.48 -2.82
CA ASP A 114 -17.91 0.08 -3.44
C ASP A 114 -17.82 0.16 -4.97
N ASP A 115 -17.37 -0.93 -5.62
CA ASP A 115 -17.17 -1.06 -7.07
C ASP A 115 -16.14 -0.11 -7.69
N LYS A 116 -15.39 0.63 -6.88
CA LYS A 116 -14.28 1.49 -7.31
C LYS A 116 -12.95 0.83 -7.04
N TRP A 117 -12.04 0.96 -7.98
CA TRP A 117 -10.68 0.50 -7.81
C TRP A 117 -9.83 1.49 -7.03
N TYR A 118 -9.00 0.93 -6.15
CA TYR A 118 -7.95 1.65 -5.43
C TYR A 118 -6.65 0.88 -5.47
N VAL A 119 -5.55 1.60 -5.52
CA VAL A 119 -4.21 1.04 -5.30
C VAL A 119 -3.59 1.70 -4.08
N ILE A 120 -3.11 0.87 -3.17
CA ILE A 120 -2.34 1.28 -1.99
C ILE A 120 -0.87 1.01 -2.29
N CYS A 121 -0.04 2.02 -2.14
CA CYS A 121 1.40 1.91 -2.26
C CYS A 121 2.06 2.25 -0.94
N GLU A 122 2.83 1.32 -0.39
CA GLU A 122 3.71 1.56 0.75
C GLU A 122 5.16 1.66 0.27
N LEU A 123 5.83 2.73 0.65
CA LEU A 123 7.20 3.01 0.25
C LEU A 123 8.02 3.54 1.41
N ALA A 124 9.11 2.84 1.72
CA ALA A 124 10.09 3.34 2.69
C ALA A 124 11.08 4.27 1.98
N VAL A 125 11.24 5.47 2.52
CA VAL A 125 12.24 6.44 2.06
C VAL A 125 13.25 6.66 3.16
N GLY A 126 14.51 6.37 2.86
CA GLY A 126 15.63 6.64 3.73
C GLY A 126 16.09 8.09 3.60
N TYR A 127 16.23 8.77 4.73
CA TYR A 127 16.83 10.08 4.86
C TYR A 127 18.14 9.95 5.65
N LYS A 128 18.95 11.01 5.70
CA LYS A 128 20.27 10.96 6.31
C LYS A 128 20.27 10.39 7.76
N ALA A 129 19.24 10.67 8.54
CA ALA A 129 19.19 10.29 9.95
C ALA A 129 17.99 9.41 10.32
N THR A 130 17.06 9.13 9.40
CA THR A 130 15.86 8.35 9.68
C THR A 130 15.31 7.69 8.41
N ALA A 131 14.39 6.77 8.58
CA ALA A 131 13.56 6.25 7.50
C ALA A 131 12.08 6.59 7.78
N VAL A 132 11.36 6.91 6.74
CA VAL A 132 9.95 7.27 6.79
C VAL A 132 9.19 6.34 5.84
N VAL A 133 8.08 5.81 6.29
CA VAL A 133 7.19 4.99 5.48
C VAL A 133 6.01 5.85 5.02
N TYR A 134 5.87 5.99 3.72
CA TYR A 134 4.71 6.59 3.08
C TYR A 134 3.72 5.50 2.69
N ARG A 135 2.47 5.68 3.04
CA ARG A 135 1.36 4.86 2.56
C ARG A 135 0.38 5.76 1.83
N LEU A 136 0.35 5.61 0.52
CA LEU A 136 -0.43 6.43 -0.39
C LEU A 136 -1.51 5.57 -1.04
N THR A 137 -2.71 6.10 -1.15
CA THR A 137 -3.82 5.43 -1.83
C THR A 137 -4.25 6.29 -3.00
N TYR A 138 -4.38 5.69 -4.17
CA TYR A 138 -4.90 6.34 -5.38
C TYR A 138 -6.17 5.64 -5.84
N ASP A 139 -7.11 6.41 -6.37
CA ASP A 139 -8.30 5.90 -7.02
C ASP A 139 -8.01 5.47 -8.48
N GLU A 140 -9.00 4.95 -9.16
CA GLU A 140 -8.91 4.51 -10.56
C GLU A 140 -8.55 5.63 -11.56
N ASN A 141 -8.72 6.90 -11.18
CA ASN A 141 -8.34 8.08 -11.95
C ASN A 141 -6.97 8.63 -11.55
N MET A 142 -6.20 7.87 -10.76
CA MET A 142 -4.91 8.29 -10.21
C MET A 142 -5.00 9.56 -9.34
N LYS A 143 -6.16 9.80 -8.71
CA LYS A 143 -6.31 10.84 -7.69
C LYS A 143 -5.88 10.31 -6.34
N LEU A 144 -5.16 11.13 -5.60
CA LEU A 144 -4.74 10.80 -4.23
C LEU A 144 -5.96 10.73 -3.31
N ALA A 145 -6.29 9.53 -2.85
CA ALA A 145 -7.44 9.25 -2.00
C ALA A 145 -7.04 9.04 -0.51
N GLY A 146 -5.78 8.74 -0.26
CA GLY A 146 -5.26 8.56 1.10
C GLY A 146 -3.79 8.92 1.18
N PHE A 147 -3.41 9.58 2.28
CA PHE A 147 -2.04 9.99 2.56
C PHE A 147 -1.71 9.71 4.03
N PHE A 148 -0.72 8.87 4.25
CA PHE A 148 -0.26 8.52 5.58
C PHE A 148 1.27 8.44 5.63
N VAL A 149 1.87 8.98 6.69
CA VAL A 149 3.32 9.03 6.93
C VAL A 149 3.62 8.56 8.34
N ARG A 150 4.58 7.68 8.50
CA ARG A 150 5.03 7.16 9.80
C ARG A 150 6.54 6.89 9.84
#